data_2f206682e92f016644c89e356243f17d
#
_entry.id   2f206682e92f016644c89e356243f17d
#
_cell.length_a   1.000
_cell.length_b   1.000
_cell.length_c   1.000
_cell.angle_alpha   90.00
_cell.angle_beta   90.00
_cell.angle_gamma   90.00
#
_symmetry.space_group_name_H-M   'P 1'
#
loop_
_entity.id
_entity.type
_entity.pdbx_description
1 polymer ?
#
loop_
_entity_poly.entity_id
_entity_poly.type
_entity_poly.pdbx_seq_one_letter_code
_entity_poly.pdbx_strand_id
1 'polypeptide(L)'
;MNMEDSTMKKISVLPKPYQNPHPPIHQVVDGIRSIEWAAENNINVIMWIPTVKALKIRFEAYKNKRSEVTKKNVPLGEGVTLVSVMFVADTMEEAKEKAGEHMVNYMRWVCHWLSLIHI
;
A
#
# COMPACT_ATOMS: atom_id res chain seq x y z
N MET A 1 12.76 -5.62 24.82
CA MET A 1 12.16 -6.53 25.81
C MET A 1 13.26 -6.86 26.82
N ASN A 2 13.02 -6.65 28.09
CA ASN A 2 13.95 -7.07 29.12
C ASN A 2 13.67 -8.55 29.42
N MET A 3 14.67 -9.42 29.29
CA MET A 3 14.48 -10.86 29.44
C MET A 3 14.26 -11.30 30.91
N GLU A 4 14.60 -10.45 31.88
CA GLU A 4 14.51 -10.80 33.29
C GLU A 4 13.13 -10.56 33.92
N ASP A 5 12.35 -9.60 33.39
CA ASP A 5 11.06 -9.22 33.98
C ASP A 5 9.91 -9.14 32.99
N SER A 6 10.13 -9.52 31.72
CA SER A 6 9.17 -9.47 30.61
C SER A 6 8.55 -8.09 30.36
N THR A 7 9.13 -7.02 30.90
CA THR A 7 8.63 -5.67 30.70
C THR A 7 9.14 -5.06 29.37
N MET A 8 8.28 -4.35 28.66
CA MET A 8 8.69 -3.55 27.51
C MET A 8 9.15 -2.17 27.97
N LYS A 9 10.43 -1.90 27.83
CA LYS A 9 10.94 -0.54 28.01
C LYS A 9 10.46 0.35 26.85
N LYS A 10 10.07 1.58 27.14
CA LYS A 10 9.85 2.60 26.11
C LYS A 10 11.15 2.81 25.32
N ILE A 11 11.09 2.53 24.02
CA ILE A 11 12.20 2.75 23.10
C ILE A 11 11.90 4.02 22.32
N SER A 12 12.86 4.91 22.22
CA SER A 12 12.80 6.07 21.34
C SER A 12 13.60 5.79 20.08
N VAL A 13 12.96 5.97 18.92
CA VAL A 13 13.66 5.94 17.63
C VAL A 13 14.35 7.28 17.41
N LEU A 14 15.62 7.25 17.08
CA LEU A 14 16.44 8.41 16.79
C LEU A 14 17.11 8.26 15.41
N PRO A 15 17.34 9.38 14.67
CA PRO A 15 16.99 10.75 15.04
C PRO A 15 15.49 11.03 14.96
N LYS A 16 15.01 12.04 15.67
CA LYS A 16 13.63 12.52 15.55
C LYS A 16 13.45 13.25 14.21
N PRO A 17 12.24 13.24 13.61
CA PRO A 17 11.96 14.07 12.44
C PRO A 17 12.24 15.54 12.71
N TYR A 18 12.79 16.24 11.70
CA TYR A 18 12.96 17.69 11.77
C TYR A 18 11.62 18.43 11.68
N GLN A 19 10.68 17.88 10.86
CA GLN A 19 9.35 18.43 10.72
C GLN A 19 8.51 18.17 11.99
N ASN A 20 7.62 19.13 12.29
CA ASN A 20 6.62 18.97 13.33
C ASN A 20 5.21 19.10 12.71
N PRO A 21 4.35 18.05 12.79
CA PRO A 21 4.53 16.82 13.59
C PRO A 21 5.55 15.82 13.02
N HIS A 22 5.59 15.58 11.74
CA HIS A 22 6.50 14.68 11.01
C HIS A 22 6.17 14.78 9.50
N PRO A 23 7.04 14.31 8.59
CA PRO A 23 6.70 14.25 7.18
C PRO A 23 5.50 13.33 6.93
N PRO A 24 4.78 13.49 5.80
CA PRO A 24 3.71 12.57 5.43
C PRO A 24 4.21 11.12 5.41
N ILE A 25 3.45 10.24 6.04
CA ILE A 25 3.78 8.81 6.13
C ILE A 25 2.95 8.07 5.08
N HIS A 26 3.61 7.14 4.38
CA HIS A 26 2.98 6.23 3.44
C HIS A 26 3.29 4.79 3.85
N GLN A 27 2.29 3.94 3.87
CA GLN A 27 2.41 2.53 4.23
C GLN A 27 1.97 1.65 3.06
N VAL A 28 2.78 0.65 2.73
CA VAL A 28 2.36 -0.41 1.80
C VAL A 28 1.30 -1.27 2.49
N VAL A 29 0.16 -1.46 1.83
CA VAL A 29 -0.99 -2.21 2.35
C VAL A 29 -1.51 -3.17 1.30
N ASP A 30 -2.08 -4.30 1.76
CA ASP A 30 -2.75 -5.27 0.89
C ASP A 30 -4.15 -5.63 1.39
N GLY A 31 -4.30 -5.98 2.65
CA GLY A 31 -5.57 -6.38 3.26
C GLY A 31 -6.41 -5.20 3.76
N ILE A 32 -7.73 -5.37 3.82
CA ILE A 32 -8.68 -4.36 4.30
C ILE A 32 -8.33 -3.87 5.70
N ARG A 33 -7.98 -4.78 6.61
CA ARG A 33 -7.60 -4.44 7.99
C ARG A 33 -6.43 -3.45 8.07
N SER A 34 -5.39 -3.63 7.24
CA SER A 34 -4.24 -2.71 7.21
C SER A 34 -4.59 -1.37 6.56
N ILE A 35 -5.51 -1.37 5.59
CA ILE A 35 -6.03 -0.17 4.94
C ILE A 35 -6.82 0.68 5.93
N GLU A 36 -7.75 0.08 6.66
CA GLU A 36 -8.55 0.75 7.68
C GLU A 36 -7.68 1.30 8.81
N TRP A 37 -6.72 0.50 9.28
CA TRP A 37 -5.77 0.95 10.30
C TRP A 37 -4.93 2.15 9.84
N ALA A 38 -4.45 2.17 8.60
CA ALA A 38 -3.73 3.31 8.04
C ALA A 38 -4.61 4.55 7.96
N ALA A 39 -5.87 4.40 7.52
CA ALA A 39 -6.85 5.48 7.47
C ALA A 39 -7.14 6.08 8.87
N GLU A 40 -7.27 5.24 9.89
CA GLU A 40 -7.47 5.65 11.29
C GLU A 40 -6.32 6.50 11.82
N ASN A 41 -5.08 6.15 11.45
CA ASN A 41 -3.86 6.77 11.95
C ASN A 41 -3.33 7.91 11.07
N ASN A 42 -4.13 8.42 10.13
CA ASN A 42 -3.72 9.48 9.20
C ASN A 42 -2.50 9.13 8.34
N ILE A 43 -2.38 7.87 7.95
CA ILE A 43 -1.31 7.34 7.12
C ILE A 43 -1.84 7.15 5.70
N ASN A 44 -1.13 7.67 4.70
CA ASN A 44 -1.42 7.41 3.30
C ASN A 44 -1.05 5.97 2.95
N VAL A 45 -1.71 5.40 1.95
CA VAL A 45 -1.49 4.00 1.57
C VAL A 45 -0.85 3.88 0.19
N ILE A 46 -0.02 2.85 0.04
CA ILE A 46 0.57 2.43 -1.23
C ILE A 46 0.02 1.03 -1.53
N MET A 47 -0.65 0.88 -2.67
CA MET A 47 -1.18 -0.39 -3.15
C MET A 47 -0.36 -0.89 -4.32
N TRP A 48 0.06 -2.14 -4.26
CA TRP A 48 0.93 -2.75 -5.26
C TRP A 48 0.17 -3.75 -6.14
N ILE A 49 0.14 -3.47 -7.44
CA ILE A 49 -0.45 -4.31 -8.50
C ILE A 49 -1.78 -5.00 -8.11
N PRO A 50 -2.77 -4.29 -7.58
CA PRO A 50 -4.07 -4.90 -7.31
C PRO A 50 -4.84 -5.13 -8.61
N THR A 51 -5.72 -6.14 -8.64
CA THR A 51 -6.69 -6.26 -9.72
C THR A 51 -7.68 -5.08 -9.67
N VAL A 52 -8.26 -4.70 -10.82
CA VAL A 52 -9.23 -3.59 -10.89
C VAL A 52 -10.40 -3.77 -9.90
N LYS A 53 -10.88 -5.02 -9.75
CA LYS A 53 -11.95 -5.35 -8.81
C LYS A 53 -11.51 -5.13 -7.35
N ALA A 54 -10.33 -5.62 -6.98
CA ALA A 54 -9.79 -5.43 -5.64
C ALA A 54 -9.47 -3.96 -5.36
N LEU A 55 -8.99 -3.23 -6.37
CA LEU A 55 -8.68 -1.82 -6.27
C LEU A 55 -9.88 -0.98 -5.85
N LYS A 56 -11.04 -1.18 -6.50
CA LYS A 56 -12.27 -0.47 -6.14
C LYS A 56 -12.65 -0.68 -4.67
N ILE A 57 -12.67 -1.94 -4.24
CA ILE A 57 -13.01 -2.29 -2.85
C ILE A 57 -12.04 -1.63 -1.86
N ARG A 58 -10.74 -1.66 -2.16
CA ARG A 58 -9.69 -1.10 -1.29
C ARG A 58 -9.76 0.42 -1.22
N PHE A 59 -10.05 1.10 -2.33
CA PHE A 59 -10.22 2.55 -2.37
C PHE A 59 -11.44 2.99 -1.56
N GLU A 60 -12.55 2.26 -1.70
CA GLU A 60 -13.77 2.51 -0.92
C GLU A 60 -13.54 2.29 0.58
N ALA A 61 -12.84 1.22 0.96
CA ALA A 61 -12.50 0.95 2.36
C ALA A 61 -11.68 2.08 2.98
N TYR A 62 -10.60 2.53 2.29
CA TYR A 62 -9.79 3.64 2.77
C TYR A 62 -10.59 4.94 2.88
N LYS A 63 -11.30 5.32 1.81
CA LYS A 63 -12.15 6.51 1.77
C LYS A 63 -13.17 6.52 2.91
N ASN A 64 -13.93 5.43 3.07
CA ASN A 64 -15.00 5.36 4.05
C ASN A 64 -14.45 5.49 5.47
N LYS A 65 -13.39 4.76 5.79
CA LYS A 65 -12.75 4.82 7.10
C LYS A 65 -12.13 6.18 7.38
N ARG A 66 -11.48 6.76 6.41
CA ARG A 66 -10.89 8.09 6.51
C ARG A 66 -11.94 9.18 6.71
N SER A 67 -13.06 9.09 5.99
CA SER A 67 -14.19 10.01 6.13
C SER A 67 -14.84 9.89 7.51
N GLU A 68 -14.98 8.68 8.03
CA GLU A 68 -15.49 8.41 9.38
C GLU A 68 -14.65 9.09 10.46
N VAL A 69 -13.32 8.91 10.41
CA VAL A 69 -12.37 9.43 11.41
C VAL A 69 -12.25 10.94 11.33
N THR A 70 -12.14 11.49 10.12
CA THR A 70 -11.93 12.94 9.93
C THR A 70 -13.22 13.74 10.01
N LYS A 71 -14.40 13.09 9.98
CA LYS A 71 -15.72 13.72 9.87
C LYS A 71 -15.85 14.59 8.61
N LYS A 72 -15.09 14.28 7.55
CA LYS A 72 -15.10 14.98 6.27
C LYS A 72 -15.41 14.01 5.16
N ASN A 73 -16.01 14.48 4.06
CA ASN A 73 -16.17 13.67 2.87
C ASN A 73 -14.85 13.64 2.11
N VAL A 74 -14.10 12.54 2.26
CA VAL A 74 -12.83 12.31 1.59
C VAL A 74 -13.09 11.84 0.15
N PRO A 75 -12.51 12.46 -0.87
CA PRO A 75 -12.63 12.00 -2.25
C PRO A 75 -12.07 10.59 -2.46
N LEU A 76 -12.62 9.86 -3.43
CA LEU A 76 -12.09 8.55 -3.81
C LEU A 76 -10.66 8.69 -4.38
N GLY A 77 -9.71 7.96 -3.79
CA GLY A 77 -8.29 7.98 -4.19
C GLY A 77 -7.43 9.01 -3.45
N GLU A 78 -8.01 9.92 -2.68
CA GLU A 78 -7.23 10.81 -1.83
C GLU A 78 -6.44 10.00 -0.78
N GLY A 79 -5.13 10.27 -0.67
CA GLY A 79 -4.23 9.54 0.23
C GLY A 79 -3.85 8.12 -0.24
N VAL A 80 -4.19 7.77 -1.49
CA VAL A 80 -3.87 6.47 -2.08
C VAL A 80 -2.86 6.62 -3.21
N THR A 81 -1.77 5.89 -3.13
CA THR A 81 -0.77 5.75 -4.19
C THR A 81 -0.87 4.37 -4.79
N LEU A 82 -0.85 4.28 -6.11
CA LEU A 82 -0.87 3.02 -6.84
C LEU A 82 0.49 2.77 -7.48
N VAL A 83 1.05 1.60 -7.21
CA VAL A 83 2.25 1.12 -7.91
C VAL A 83 1.83 0.13 -8.98
N SER A 84 2.25 0.37 -10.21
CA SER A 84 1.98 -0.50 -11.35
C SER A 84 3.23 -0.67 -12.20
N VAL A 85 3.38 -1.82 -12.81
CA VAL A 85 4.41 -2.05 -13.83
C VAL A 85 3.92 -1.49 -15.14
N MET A 86 4.74 -0.69 -15.81
CA MET A 86 4.39 -0.01 -17.04
C MET A 86 5.51 -0.12 -18.06
N PHE A 87 5.15 -0.32 -19.32
CA PHE A 87 6.05 -0.26 -20.46
C PHE A 87 5.48 0.69 -21.50
N VAL A 88 6.31 1.57 -22.04
CA VAL A 88 5.92 2.59 -23.03
C VAL A 88 6.52 2.24 -24.39
N ALA A 89 5.71 2.23 -25.42
CA ALA A 89 6.10 2.05 -26.82
C ALA A 89 5.18 2.91 -27.71
N ASP A 90 5.48 3.02 -28.99
CA ASP A 90 4.70 3.82 -29.94
C ASP A 90 3.31 3.22 -30.20
N THR A 91 3.20 1.87 -30.11
CA THR A 91 1.93 1.15 -30.27
C THR A 91 1.75 0.10 -29.18
N MET A 92 0.50 -0.33 -29.00
CA MET A 92 0.15 -1.40 -28.07
C MET A 92 0.73 -2.76 -28.53
N GLU A 93 0.79 -2.99 -29.82
CA GLU A 93 1.34 -4.20 -30.44
C GLU A 93 2.83 -4.29 -30.13
N GLU A 94 3.56 -3.23 -30.33
CA GLU A 94 4.99 -3.13 -30.01
C GLU A 94 5.24 -3.30 -28.51
N ALA A 95 4.42 -2.71 -27.67
CA ALA A 95 4.53 -2.87 -26.22
C ALA A 95 4.35 -4.34 -25.79
N LYS A 96 3.39 -5.03 -26.38
CA LYS A 96 3.15 -6.47 -26.12
C LYS A 96 4.29 -7.35 -26.63
N GLU A 97 4.82 -7.06 -27.81
CA GLU A 97 5.95 -7.80 -28.39
C GLU A 97 7.20 -7.67 -27.54
N LYS A 98 7.55 -6.44 -27.16
CA LYS A 98 8.79 -6.16 -26.41
C LYS A 98 8.74 -6.50 -24.93
N ALA A 99 7.61 -6.30 -24.27
CA ALA A 99 7.50 -6.45 -22.82
C ALA A 99 6.59 -7.59 -22.37
N GLY A 100 5.74 -8.13 -23.24
CA GLY A 100 4.68 -9.07 -22.85
C GLY A 100 5.22 -10.32 -22.17
N GLU A 101 6.24 -10.97 -22.74
CA GLU A 101 6.85 -12.16 -22.14
C GLU A 101 7.53 -11.85 -20.79
N HIS A 102 8.26 -10.76 -20.71
CA HIS A 102 8.93 -10.32 -19.49
C HIS A 102 7.90 -10.00 -18.38
N MET A 103 6.79 -9.37 -18.74
CA MET A 103 5.71 -9.09 -17.81
C MET A 103 5.06 -10.38 -17.30
N VAL A 104 4.78 -11.34 -18.17
CA VAL A 104 4.22 -12.64 -17.77
C VAL A 104 5.16 -13.39 -16.85
N ASN A 105 6.45 -13.41 -17.13
CA ASN A 105 7.46 -14.07 -16.32
C ASN A 105 7.60 -13.38 -14.95
N TYR A 106 7.59 -12.06 -14.93
CA TYR A 106 7.56 -11.29 -13.68
C TYR A 106 6.32 -11.61 -12.83
N MET A 107 5.13 -11.62 -13.44
CA MET A 107 3.89 -11.95 -12.74
C MET A 107 3.87 -13.39 -12.22
N ARG A 108 4.41 -14.36 -12.98
CA ARG A 108 4.55 -15.75 -12.50
C ARG A 108 5.43 -15.82 -11.26
N TRP A 109 6.56 -15.12 -11.29
CA TRP A 109 7.47 -15.07 -10.14
C TRP A 109 6.82 -14.42 -8.92
N VAL A 110 6.19 -13.27 -9.10
CA VAL A 110 5.51 -12.52 -8.03
C VAL A 110 4.34 -13.31 -7.45
N CYS A 111 3.48 -13.91 -8.31
CA CYS A 111 2.32 -14.67 -7.85
C CYS A 111 2.73 -15.90 -7.03
N HIS A 112 3.89 -16.50 -7.32
CA HIS A 112 4.42 -17.60 -6.52
C HIS A 112 4.67 -17.18 -5.06
N TRP A 113 5.19 -15.98 -4.85
CA TRP A 113 5.42 -15.44 -3.51
C TRP A 113 4.12 -14.98 -2.84
N LEU A 114 3.23 -14.35 -3.58
CA LEU A 114 1.95 -13.88 -3.06
C LEU A 114 1.01 -15.02 -2.67
N SER A 115 1.03 -16.14 -3.39
CA SER A 115 0.20 -17.30 -3.05
C SER A 115 0.62 -17.98 -1.75
N LEU A 116 1.88 -17.84 -1.34
CA LEU A 116 2.36 -18.33 -0.04
C LEU A 116 1.93 -17.49 1.16
N ILE A 117 1.46 -16.25 0.91
CA ILE A 117 1.01 -15.33 1.97
C ILE A 117 -0.50 -15.51 2.26
N HIS A 118 -1.22 -16.17 1.37
CA HIS A 118 -2.67 -16.35 1.44
C HIS A 118 -3.14 -17.80 1.71
N ILE A 119 -2.20 -18.67 2.12
CA ILE A 119 -2.53 -20.02 2.59
C ILE A 119 -2.68 -20.04 4.11
#